data_988b692ebc0e4e40cab747486d0cd704
#
_entry.id   988b692ebc0e4e40cab747486d0cd704
#
_cell.length_a   1.000
_cell.length_b   1.000
_cell.length_c   1.000
_cell.angle_alpha   90.00
_cell.angle_beta   90.00
_cell.angle_gamma   90.00
#
_symmetry.space_group_name_H-M   'P 1'
#
loop_
_entity.id
_entity.type
_entity.pdbx_description
1 polymer ?
#
loop_
_entity_poly.entity_id
_entity_poly.type
_entity_poly.pdbx_seq_one_letter_code
_entity_poly.pdbx_strand_id
1 'polypeptide(L)'
;MVHLCRYVTARMEVVIVKIISRDSWGAKPNKTKFSKLGEVKGLVIHWSAYPIAIGNQAEMDQLKQIQRLHQEDRGWNDVAYNFLVGDTGQIYEGRGFGNRSAAQGGNSRQEINYNNKHYVAVCWLGGSKPTDQPSAKAREAISWLYEQVGGELRPHSSFKQTDCPGDAWRQWIIEKKTATIDELKKATNITAEDLSNASGPEMVHPHFIQKKLDIIIAKLENIENKLKLGRIIQ
;
A
#
# COMPACT_ATOMS: atom_id res chain seq x y z
N MET A 1 16.58 -3.00 -15.19
CA MET A 1 16.77 -1.59 -14.82
C MET A 1 16.47 -1.46 -13.34
N VAL A 2 17.47 -1.11 -12.53
CA VAL A 2 17.33 -1.02 -11.06
C VAL A 2 16.83 0.39 -10.74
N HIS A 3 15.61 0.51 -10.22
CA HIS A 3 15.14 1.79 -9.68
C HIS A 3 15.71 1.94 -8.28
N LEU A 4 16.76 2.78 -8.16
CA LEU A 4 17.33 3.20 -6.89
C LEU A 4 16.58 4.45 -6.44
N CYS A 5 15.78 4.34 -5.38
CA CYS A 5 15.17 5.48 -4.73
C CYS A 5 15.80 5.70 -3.36
N ARG A 6 16.16 6.94 -3.02
CA ARG A 6 16.78 7.30 -1.74
C ARG A 6 15.70 7.78 -0.77
N TYR A 7 15.70 7.24 0.42
CA TYR A 7 14.80 7.63 1.50
C TYR A 7 15.62 8.13 2.71
N VAL A 8 15.17 9.22 3.34
CA VAL A 8 15.83 9.81 4.51
C VAL A 8 15.00 9.51 5.76
N THR A 9 15.56 8.78 6.72
CA THR A 9 14.97 8.56 8.05
C THR A 9 15.39 9.69 9.01
N ALA A 10 14.73 9.80 10.17
CA ALA A 10 15.03 10.79 11.20
C ALA A 10 16.48 10.77 11.73
N ARG A 11 17.30 9.79 11.34
CA ARG A 11 18.73 9.67 11.64
C ARG A 11 19.64 9.93 10.43
N MET A 12 19.12 10.51 9.33
CA MET A 12 19.89 10.81 8.12
C MET A 12 20.64 9.60 7.49
N GLU A 13 20.21 8.38 7.79
CA GLU A 13 20.66 7.22 7.03
C GLU A 13 19.87 7.14 5.72
N VAL A 14 20.58 7.19 4.60
CA VAL A 14 19.98 7.00 3.28
C VAL A 14 19.69 5.50 3.12
N VAL A 15 18.44 5.11 3.33
CA VAL A 15 18.01 3.75 3.05
C VAL A 15 17.76 3.62 1.56
N ILE A 16 18.63 2.87 0.89
CA ILE A 16 18.45 2.52 -0.52
C ILE A 16 17.49 1.34 -0.58
N VAL A 17 16.23 1.60 -0.90
CA VAL A 17 15.24 0.54 -1.13
C VAL A 17 15.45 -0.02 -2.52
N LYS A 18 15.75 -1.32 -2.61
CA LYS A 18 15.93 -2.05 -3.85
C LYS A 18 14.77 -3.00 -4.06
N ILE A 19 14.08 -2.84 -5.20
CA ILE A 19 13.13 -3.85 -5.65
C ILE A 19 13.89 -4.95 -6.39
N ILE A 20 13.79 -6.18 -5.91
CA ILE A 20 14.37 -7.36 -6.54
C ILE A 20 13.51 -7.69 -7.76
N SER A 21 14.11 -7.59 -8.94
CA SER A 21 13.42 -7.83 -10.21
C SER A 21 12.95 -9.28 -10.34
N ARG A 22 11.98 -9.50 -11.22
CA ARG A 22 11.46 -10.81 -11.55
C ARG A 22 12.57 -11.80 -11.94
N ASP A 23 13.49 -11.38 -12.78
CA ASP A 23 14.61 -12.21 -13.22
C ASP A 23 15.54 -12.57 -12.05
N SER A 24 15.75 -11.62 -11.12
CA SER A 24 16.64 -11.83 -9.97
C SER A 24 16.12 -12.86 -8.96
N TRP A 25 14.80 -13.00 -8.80
CA TRP A 25 14.24 -14.05 -7.95
C TRP A 25 13.83 -15.31 -8.72
N GLY A 26 14.08 -15.35 -10.03
CA GLY A 26 13.84 -16.52 -10.87
C GLY A 26 12.37 -16.75 -11.21
N ALA A 27 11.62 -15.67 -11.45
CA ALA A 27 10.22 -15.76 -11.89
C ALA A 27 10.08 -16.43 -13.23
N LYS A 28 9.05 -17.29 -13.38
CA LYS A 28 8.60 -17.74 -14.70
C LYS A 28 7.99 -16.56 -15.48
N PRO A 29 8.06 -16.59 -16.81
CA PRO A 29 7.34 -15.61 -17.62
C PRO A 29 5.82 -15.61 -17.33
N ASN A 30 5.21 -14.45 -17.43
CA ASN A 30 3.75 -14.34 -17.44
C ASN A 30 3.17 -14.96 -18.74
N LYS A 31 2.02 -15.63 -18.64
CA LYS A 31 1.40 -16.32 -19.79
C LYS A 31 0.94 -15.36 -20.86
N THR A 32 0.47 -14.16 -20.48
CA THR A 32 0.00 -13.12 -21.39
C THR A 32 0.39 -11.75 -20.86
N LYS A 33 0.47 -10.74 -21.72
CA LYS A 33 0.76 -9.36 -21.32
C LYS A 33 -0.17 -8.89 -20.22
N PHE A 34 0.36 -8.22 -19.20
CA PHE A 34 -0.45 -7.63 -18.14
C PHE A 34 -1.32 -6.49 -18.66
N SER A 35 -2.58 -6.47 -18.22
CA SER A 35 -3.42 -5.29 -18.38
C SER A 35 -2.90 -4.16 -17.49
N LYS A 36 -3.12 -2.93 -17.90
CA LYS A 36 -2.69 -1.75 -17.15
C LYS A 36 -3.62 -1.43 -15.98
N LEU A 37 -3.06 -0.83 -14.92
CA LEU A 37 -3.83 -0.13 -13.91
C LEU A 37 -4.58 1.04 -14.57
N GLY A 38 -5.73 1.37 -14.02
CA GLY A 38 -6.40 2.65 -14.26
C GLY A 38 -5.85 3.73 -13.33
N GLU A 39 -6.67 4.70 -13.01
CA GLU A 39 -6.39 5.66 -11.94
C GLU A 39 -6.16 4.92 -10.63
N VAL A 40 -4.99 5.14 -10.03
CA VAL A 40 -4.61 4.45 -8.79
C VAL A 40 -5.28 5.13 -7.61
N LYS A 41 -6.07 4.36 -6.85
CA LYS A 41 -6.76 4.84 -5.64
C LYS A 41 -6.03 4.52 -4.34
N GLY A 42 -5.09 3.60 -4.38
CA GLY A 42 -4.32 3.25 -3.20
C GLY A 42 -3.67 1.88 -3.26
N LEU A 43 -3.23 1.43 -2.09
CA LEU A 43 -2.53 0.18 -1.87
C LEU A 43 -3.33 -0.73 -0.93
N VAL A 44 -3.38 -2.02 -1.26
CA VAL A 44 -4.03 -3.06 -0.47
C VAL A 44 -2.99 -4.05 0.02
N ILE A 45 -2.99 -4.29 1.34
CA ILE A 45 -2.12 -5.27 1.97
C ILE A 45 -2.80 -6.63 1.98
N HIS A 46 -2.04 -7.63 1.58
CA HIS A 46 -2.35 -9.05 1.63
C HIS A 46 -1.28 -9.80 2.41
N TRP A 47 -1.58 -11.02 2.78
CA TRP A 47 -0.62 -12.03 3.25
C TRP A 47 -0.59 -13.23 2.30
N SER A 48 0.48 -14.02 2.36
CA SER A 48 0.60 -15.23 1.55
C SER A 48 -0.17 -16.42 2.11
N ALA A 49 -0.56 -16.37 3.38
CA ALA A 49 -1.11 -17.47 4.17
C ALA A 49 -0.14 -18.65 4.33
N TYR A 50 1.15 -18.42 4.17
CA TYR A 50 2.23 -19.37 4.44
C TYR A 50 2.94 -19.01 5.74
N PRO A 51 3.70 -19.95 6.34
CA PRO A 51 4.63 -19.62 7.41
C PRO A 51 5.62 -18.52 6.96
N ILE A 52 6.07 -17.72 7.91
CA ILE A 52 7.05 -16.67 7.64
C ILE A 52 8.34 -17.33 7.12
N ALA A 53 8.76 -16.93 5.93
CA ALA A 53 10.02 -17.36 5.35
C ALA A 53 11.20 -16.65 6.03
N ILE A 54 12.19 -17.41 6.49
CA ILE A 54 13.36 -16.88 7.20
C ILE A 54 14.55 -16.79 6.24
N GLY A 55 14.87 -15.57 5.85
CA GLY A 55 16.00 -15.27 4.97
C GLY A 55 15.65 -15.23 3.48
N ASN A 56 16.48 -14.53 2.73
CA ASN A 56 16.21 -14.17 1.33
C ASN A 56 15.97 -15.38 0.43
N GLN A 57 16.72 -16.48 0.63
CA GLN A 57 16.53 -17.68 -0.19
C GLN A 57 15.17 -18.33 0.06
N ALA A 58 14.76 -18.46 1.33
CA ALA A 58 13.46 -19.02 1.68
C ALA A 58 12.30 -18.14 1.18
N GLU A 59 12.46 -16.80 1.20
CA GLU A 59 11.50 -15.86 0.62
C GLU A 59 11.36 -16.07 -0.90
N MET A 60 12.49 -16.20 -1.64
CA MET A 60 12.45 -16.46 -3.08
C MET A 60 11.84 -17.83 -3.42
N ASP A 61 12.08 -18.83 -2.61
CA ASP A 61 11.46 -20.16 -2.80
C ASP A 61 9.95 -20.11 -2.54
N GLN A 62 9.51 -19.37 -1.53
CA GLN A 62 8.08 -19.13 -1.29
C GLN A 62 7.43 -18.34 -2.44
N LEU A 63 8.12 -17.35 -3.01
CA LEU A 63 7.67 -16.61 -4.20
C LEU A 63 7.43 -17.54 -5.39
N LYS A 64 8.38 -18.43 -5.69
CA LYS A 64 8.26 -19.43 -6.77
C LYS A 64 7.09 -20.37 -6.51
N GLN A 65 6.89 -20.78 -5.26
CA GLN A 65 5.76 -21.62 -4.88
C GLN A 65 4.41 -20.92 -5.09
N ILE A 66 4.32 -19.65 -4.69
CA ILE A 66 3.11 -18.82 -4.91
C ILE A 66 2.86 -18.63 -6.41
N GLN A 67 3.89 -18.34 -7.20
CA GLN A 67 3.76 -18.21 -8.64
C GLN A 67 3.28 -19.50 -9.29
N ARG A 68 3.85 -20.63 -8.91
CA ARG A 68 3.44 -21.95 -9.39
C ARG A 68 1.97 -22.21 -9.07
N LEU A 69 1.55 -22.02 -7.80
CA LEU A 69 0.16 -22.16 -7.40
C LEU A 69 -0.78 -21.29 -8.26
N HIS A 70 -0.40 -20.05 -8.53
CA HIS A 70 -1.23 -19.15 -9.31
C HIS A 70 -1.25 -19.51 -10.80
N GLN A 71 -0.12 -19.85 -11.40
CA GLN A 71 -0.04 -20.14 -12.82
C GLN A 71 -0.49 -21.56 -13.17
N GLU A 72 -0.05 -22.56 -12.41
CA GLU A 72 -0.27 -23.96 -12.73
C GLU A 72 -1.58 -24.47 -12.15
N ASP A 73 -1.78 -24.33 -10.83
CA ASP A 73 -2.93 -24.93 -10.17
C ASP A 73 -4.22 -24.12 -10.38
N ARG A 74 -4.13 -22.77 -10.43
CA ARG A 74 -5.28 -21.87 -10.65
C ARG A 74 -5.46 -21.41 -12.08
N GLY A 75 -4.52 -21.70 -12.95
CA GLY A 75 -4.56 -21.31 -14.35
C GLY A 75 -4.43 -19.80 -14.61
N TRP A 76 -4.01 -19.02 -13.61
CA TRP A 76 -3.89 -17.57 -13.76
C TRP A 76 -2.70 -17.17 -14.63
N ASN A 77 -2.72 -15.92 -15.10
CA ASN A 77 -1.64 -15.37 -15.93
C ASN A 77 -0.29 -15.38 -15.21
N ASP A 78 -0.26 -15.03 -13.92
CA ASP A 78 0.94 -14.91 -13.11
C ASP A 78 0.57 -14.75 -11.63
N VAL A 79 1.61 -14.52 -10.77
CA VAL A 79 1.41 -14.08 -9.41
C VAL A 79 0.39 -12.93 -9.36
N ALA A 80 -0.50 -12.95 -8.38
CA ALA A 80 -1.64 -12.03 -8.33
C ALA A 80 -1.26 -10.59 -7.92
N TYR A 81 -0.16 -10.45 -7.22
CA TYR A 81 0.26 -9.22 -6.54
C TYR A 81 1.19 -8.37 -7.39
N ASN A 82 1.17 -7.05 -7.16
CA ASN A 82 2.12 -6.14 -7.78
C ASN A 82 3.51 -6.27 -7.17
N PHE A 83 3.56 -6.38 -5.84
CA PHE A 83 4.79 -6.61 -5.09
C PHE A 83 4.56 -7.66 -4.01
N LEU A 84 5.63 -8.34 -3.64
CA LEU A 84 5.66 -9.22 -2.49
C LEU A 84 6.78 -8.74 -1.55
N VAL A 85 6.55 -8.82 -0.26
CA VAL A 85 7.48 -8.30 0.75
C VAL A 85 7.81 -9.40 1.72
N GLY A 86 9.09 -9.71 1.82
CA GLY A 86 9.61 -10.67 2.78
C GLY A 86 9.70 -10.09 4.20
N ASP A 87 9.81 -10.95 5.18
CA ASP A 87 10.00 -10.53 6.56
C ASP A 87 11.41 -9.96 6.82
N THR A 88 12.34 -10.21 5.90
CA THR A 88 13.65 -9.54 5.87
C THR A 88 13.58 -8.07 5.45
N GLY A 89 12.43 -7.59 4.95
CA GLY A 89 12.23 -6.26 4.38
C GLY A 89 12.55 -6.18 2.89
N GLN A 90 12.91 -7.30 2.24
CA GLN A 90 13.11 -7.30 0.79
C GLN A 90 11.80 -7.13 0.05
N ILE A 91 11.82 -6.29 -1.00
CA ILE A 91 10.69 -6.08 -1.90
C ILE A 91 10.95 -6.82 -3.19
N TYR A 92 10.04 -7.70 -3.57
CA TYR A 92 10.12 -8.50 -4.78
C TYR A 92 9.07 -8.02 -5.80
N GLU A 93 9.50 -7.83 -7.05
CA GLU A 93 8.60 -7.47 -8.12
C GLU A 93 7.72 -8.67 -8.52
N GLY A 94 6.41 -8.48 -8.42
CA GLY A 94 5.41 -9.39 -8.97
C GLY A 94 4.95 -8.89 -10.35
N ARG A 95 3.81 -8.22 -10.42
CA ARG A 95 3.33 -7.55 -11.64
C ARG A 95 3.93 -6.16 -11.83
N GLY A 96 4.62 -5.61 -10.84
CA GLY A 96 5.24 -4.30 -10.87
C GLY A 96 4.26 -3.13 -10.84
N PHE A 97 4.81 -1.92 -10.90
CA PHE A 97 4.00 -0.70 -11.01
C PHE A 97 3.28 -0.60 -12.36
N GLY A 98 2.14 0.09 -12.38
CA GLY A 98 1.36 0.36 -13.58
C GLY A 98 0.61 -0.83 -14.18
N ASN A 99 0.72 -2.02 -13.63
CA ASN A 99 0.01 -3.20 -14.09
C ASN A 99 -1.11 -3.58 -13.11
N ARG A 100 -2.24 -4.02 -13.68
CA ARG A 100 -3.42 -4.46 -12.94
C ARG A 100 -3.09 -5.67 -12.06
N SER A 101 -3.49 -5.61 -10.79
CA SER A 101 -3.42 -6.76 -9.87
C SER A 101 -4.45 -7.84 -10.21
N ALA A 102 -4.37 -8.99 -9.53
CA ALA A 102 -5.39 -10.04 -9.58
C ALA A 102 -5.68 -10.60 -8.17
N ALA A 103 -5.41 -9.82 -7.14
CA ALA A 103 -5.50 -10.23 -5.74
C ALA A 103 -6.71 -9.66 -5.00
N GLN A 104 -7.34 -8.62 -5.54
CA GLN A 104 -8.41 -7.93 -4.84
C GLN A 104 -9.71 -8.73 -4.87
N GLY A 105 -10.44 -8.67 -3.75
CA GLY A 105 -11.79 -9.21 -3.63
C GLY A 105 -12.89 -8.26 -4.09
N GLY A 106 -14.12 -8.66 -3.87
CA GLY A 106 -15.35 -7.91 -4.12
C GLY A 106 -16.56 -8.83 -4.02
N ASN A 107 -17.75 -8.25 -3.88
CA ASN A 107 -19.01 -8.98 -3.77
C ASN A 107 -19.58 -9.37 -5.15
N SER A 108 -19.03 -8.80 -6.22
CA SER A 108 -19.40 -9.08 -7.60
C SER A 108 -18.17 -9.13 -8.50
N ARG A 109 -18.32 -9.74 -9.69
CA ARG A 109 -17.27 -9.73 -10.71
C ARG A 109 -16.89 -8.31 -11.14
N GLN A 110 -17.86 -7.39 -11.17
CA GLN A 110 -17.62 -5.99 -11.49
C GLN A 110 -16.76 -5.30 -10.44
N GLU A 111 -17.06 -5.48 -9.15
CA GLU A 111 -16.25 -4.96 -8.05
C GLU A 111 -14.84 -5.54 -8.02
N ILE A 112 -14.71 -6.86 -8.21
CA ILE A 112 -13.39 -7.52 -8.31
C ILE A 112 -12.57 -6.91 -9.44
N ASN A 113 -13.19 -6.70 -10.60
CA ASN A 113 -12.52 -6.09 -11.75
C ASN A 113 -12.12 -4.64 -11.47
N TYR A 114 -13.02 -3.86 -10.85
CA TYR A 114 -12.76 -2.49 -10.44
C TYR A 114 -11.59 -2.42 -9.44
N ASN A 115 -11.66 -3.18 -8.36
CA ASN A 115 -10.65 -3.18 -7.30
C ASN A 115 -9.27 -3.58 -7.84
N ASN A 116 -9.19 -4.62 -8.68
CA ASN A 116 -7.94 -5.02 -9.32
C ASN A 116 -7.38 -3.97 -10.30
N LYS A 117 -8.23 -3.13 -10.87
CA LYS A 117 -7.82 -2.08 -11.81
C LYS A 117 -7.33 -0.81 -11.11
N HIS A 118 -7.80 -0.55 -9.88
CA HIS A 118 -7.56 0.72 -9.21
C HIS A 118 -6.70 0.65 -7.94
N TYR A 119 -6.37 -0.56 -7.46
CA TYR A 119 -5.53 -0.72 -6.27
C TYR A 119 -4.31 -1.59 -6.55
N VAL A 120 -3.17 -1.10 -6.08
CA VAL A 120 -1.92 -1.87 -6.06
C VAL A 120 -2.01 -2.92 -4.95
N ALA A 121 -1.69 -4.16 -5.27
CA ALA A 121 -1.69 -5.27 -4.31
C ALA A 121 -0.26 -5.54 -3.82
N VAL A 122 -0.06 -5.52 -2.50
CA VAL A 122 1.19 -5.91 -1.85
C VAL A 122 0.92 -7.11 -0.96
N CYS A 123 1.73 -8.15 -1.09
CA CYS A 123 1.60 -9.37 -0.30
C CYS A 123 2.79 -9.54 0.63
N TRP A 124 2.55 -9.58 1.94
CA TRP A 124 3.54 -10.03 2.90
C TRP A 124 3.73 -11.55 2.83
N LEU A 125 4.99 -12.01 2.81
CA LEU A 125 5.36 -13.43 2.78
C LEU A 125 5.30 -14.05 4.19
N GLY A 126 4.10 -14.21 4.69
CA GLY A 126 3.80 -14.72 6.01
C GLY A 126 2.31 -14.85 6.24
N GLY A 127 1.89 -15.07 7.47
CA GLY A 127 0.49 -15.07 7.88
C GLY A 127 -0.18 -16.44 7.79
N SER A 128 0.49 -17.49 8.26
CA SER A 128 -0.14 -18.80 8.42
C SER A 128 -1.25 -18.78 9.48
N LYS A 129 -1.22 -17.78 10.37
CA LYS A 129 -2.23 -17.52 11.41
C LYS A 129 -2.57 -16.03 11.46
N PRO A 130 -3.82 -15.65 11.78
CA PRO A 130 -4.22 -14.25 11.93
C PRO A 130 -3.38 -13.45 12.91
N THR A 131 -2.80 -14.14 13.91
CA THR A 131 -1.96 -13.55 14.97
C THR A 131 -0.49 -13.40 14.60
N ASP A 132 -0.05 -13.89 13.43
CA ASP A 132 1.34 -13.76 13.00
C ASP A 132 1.73 -12.29 12.86
N GLN A 133 2.95 -11.98 13.31
CA GLN A 133 3.45 -10.60 13.38
C GLN A 133 4.49 -10.37 12.29
N PRO A 134 4.29 -9.37 11.42
CA PRO A 134 5.33 -8.94 10.50
C PRO A 134 6.46 -8.23 11.25
N SER A 135 7.68 -8.40 10.76
CA SER A 135 8.84 -7.69 11.29
C SER A 135 8.72 -6.15 11.08
N ALA A 136 9.53 -5.39 11.83
CA ALA A 136 9.67 -3.95 11.59
C ALA A 136 10.14 -3.66 10.14
N LYS A 137 11.07 -4.46 9.63
CA LYS A 137 11.59 -4.33 8.25
C LYS A 137 10.51 -4.56 7.18
N ALA A 138 9.63 -5.55 7.38
CA ALA A 138 8.50 -5.78 6.48
C ALA A 138 7.52 -4.58 6.49
N ARG A 139 7.28 -4.01 7.68
CA ARG A 139 6.42 -2.81 7.83
C ARG A 139 7.05 -1.59 7.16
N GLU A 140 8.34 -1.37 7.31
CA GLU A 140 9.09 -0.28 6.65
C GLU A 140 9.03 -0.42 5.12
N ALA A 141 9.26 -1.62 4.59
CA ALA A 141 9.19 -1.90 3.16
C ALA A 141 7.79 -1.64 2.58
N ILE A 142 6.73 -2.06 3.28
CA ILE A 142 5.35 -1.77 2.86
C ILE A 142 5.00 -0.29 3.02
N SER A 143 5.53 0.38 4.06
CA SER A 143 5.39 1.84 4.22
C SER A 143 5.97 2.58 3.03
N TRP A 144 7.19 2.22 2.63
CA TRP A 144 7.84 2.79 1.46
C TRP A 144 7.02 2.57 0.17
N LEU A 145 6.51 1.35 -0.08
CA LEU A 145 5.64 1.08 -1.22
C LEU A 145 4.37 1.93 -1.20
N TYR A 146 3.78 2.11 -0.01
CA TYR A 146 2.61 2.98 0.15
C TYR A 146 2.91 4.44 -0.19
N GLU A 147 4.07 4.96 0.21
CA GLU A 147 4.52 6.32 -0.14
C GLU A 147 4.72 6.49 -1.65
N GLN A 148 5.20 5.43 -2.36
CA GLN A 148 5.33 5.48 -3.83
C GLN A 148 3.96 5.44 -4.55
N VAL A 149 2.97 4.76 -3.98
CA VAL A 149 1.64 4.59 -4.57
C VAL A 149 0.72 5.76 -4.22
N GLY A 150 0.74 6.21 -2.97
CA GLY A 150 -0.18 7.20 -2.44
C GLY A 150 -1.62 6.69 -2.30
N GLY A 151 -2.54 7.61 -2.01
CA GLY A 151 -3.97 7.31 -1.91
C GLY A 151 -4.35 6.57 -0.63
N GLU A 152 -5.27 5.62 -0.74
CA GLU A 152 -5.80 4.88 0.41
C GLU A 152 -4.92 3.68 0.77
N LEU A 153 -4.72 3.46 2.05
CA LEU A 153 -4.12 2.23 2.58
C LEU A 153 -5.23 1.33 3.13
N ARG A 154 -5.39 0.13 2.55
CA ARG A 154 -6.48 -0.78 2.90
C ARG A 154 -6.01 -2.20 3.21
N PRO A 155 -6.66 -2.92 4.14
CA PRO A 155 -6.53 -4.37 4.25
C PRO A 155 -7.37 -5.06 3.16
N HIS A 156 -7.00 -6.27 2.74
CA HIS A 156 -7.82 -7.08 1.81
C HIS A 156 -9.24 -7.31 2.34
N SER A 157 -9.40 -7.43 3.66
CA SER A 157 -10.70 -7.59 4.31
C SER A 157 -11.68 -6.43 4.10
N SER A 158 -11.23 -5.28 3.60
CA SER A 158 -12.15 -4.19 3.21
C SER A 158 -12.92 -4.43 1.91
N PHE A 159 -12.52 -5.42 1.12
CA PHE A 159 -13.18 -5.78 -0.14
C PHE A 159 -13.90 -7.13 -0.09
N LYS A 160 -13.58 -7.97 0.88
CA LYS A 160 -14.10 -9.32 0.99
C LYS A 160 -14.00 -9.80 2.43
N GLN A 161 -14.95 -10.59 2.88
CA GLN A 161 -14.84 -11.26 4.18
C GLN A 161 -13.68 -12.27 4.14
N THR A 162 -12.63 -12.01 4.91
CA THR A 162 -11.41 -12.82 4.97
C THR A 162 -10.55 -12.39 6.16
N ASP A 163 -9.73 -13.29 6.67
CA ASP A 163 -8.75 -12.99 7.71
C ASP A 163 -7.51 -12.24 7.17
N CYS A 164 -7.32 -12.25 5.84
CA CYS A 164 -6.24 -11.51 5.17
C CYS A 164 -6.41 -9.99 5.37
N PRO A 165 -5.38 -9.27 5.73
CA PRO A 165 -3.96 -9.62 5.89
C PRO A 165 -3.53 -10.02 7.31
N GLY A 166 -4.44 -10.36 8.20
CA GLY A 166 -4.19 -10.65 9.60
C GLY A 166 -4.35 -9.43 10.51
N ASP A 167 -4.45 -9.69 11.83
CA ASP A 167 -4.75 -8.64 12.82
C ASP A 167 -3.64 -7.61 12.93
N ALA A 168 -2.38 -8.05 12.88
CA ALA A 168 -1.23 -7.17 12.98
C ALA A 168 -1.18 -6.12 11.86
N TRP A 169 -1.50 -6.50 10.64
CA TRP A 169 -1.56 -5.55 9.52
C TRP A 169 -2.80 -4.65 9.59
N ARG A 170 -3.95 -5.17 10.03
CA ARG A 170 -5.16 -4.35 10.24
C ARG A 170 -4.89 -3.25 11.26
N GLN A 171 -4.29 -3.63 12.41
CA GLN A 171 -3.93 -2.68 13.45
C GLN A 171 -2.91 -1.65 12.95
N TRP A 172 -1.86 -2.09 12.27
CA TRP A 172 -0.85 -1.19 11.70
C TRP A 172 -1.44 -0.19 10.69
N ILE A 173 -2.40 -0.61 9.86
CA ILE A 173 -3.10 0.30 8.93
C ILE A 173 -3.87 1.38 9.70
N ILE A 174 -4.54 1.02 10.80
CA ILE A 174 -5.25 1.99 11.65
C ILE A 174 -4.26 2.99 12.24
N GLU A 175 -3.15 2.53 12.81
CA GLU A 175 -2.10 3.36 13.39
C GLU A 175 -1.50 4.34 12.37
N LYS A 176 -1.19 3.87 11.16
CA LYS A 176 -0.69 4.71 10.07
C LYS A 176 -1.69 5.80 9.68
N LYS A 177 -2.98 5.48 9.55
CA LYS A 177 -4.03 6.47 9.25
C LYS A 177 -4.17 7.50 10.35
N THR A 178 -4.13 7.07 11.61
CA THR A 178 -4.23 7.98 12.77
C THR A 178 -3.03 8.92 12.81
N ALA A 179 -1.80 8.41 12.65
CA ALA A 179 -0.60 9.24 12.61
C ALA A 179 -0.67 10.30 11.48
N THR A 180 -1.11 9.91 10.29
CA THR A 180 -1.29 10.85 9.17
C THR A 180 -2.33 11.94 9.48
N ILE A 181 -3.44 11.58 10.12
CA ILE A 181 -4.48 12.55 10.52
C ILE A 181 -3.91 13.52 11.57
N ASP A 182 -3.16 13.03 12.55
CA ASP A 182 -2.56 13.87 13.59
C ASP A 182 -1.47 14.80 13.03
N GLU A 183 -0.67 14.33 12.08
CA GLU A 183 0.26 15.16 11.32
C GLU A 183 -0.46 16.25 10.52
N LEU A 184 -1.55 15.91 9.84
CA LEU A 184 -2.37 16.87 9.11
C LEU A 184 -3.02 17.91 10.03
N LYS A 185 -3.58 17.49 11.16
CA LYS A 185 -4.13 18.40 12.18
C LYS A 185 -3.06 19.37 12.70
N LYS A 186 -1.87 18.86 13.04
CA LYS A 186 -0.73 19.65 13.49
C LYS A 186 -0.27 20.66 12.42
N ALA A 187 -0.20 20.21 11.15
CA ALA A 187 0.23 21.06 10.04
C ALA A 187 -0.80 22.14 9.66
N THR A 188 -2.09 21.86 9.84
CA THR A 188 -3.18 22.79 9.51
C THR A 188 -3.63 23.67 10.68
N ASN A 189 -3.14 23.43 11.90
CA ASN A 189 -3.63 24.05 13.14
C ASN A 189 -5.16 23.93 13.34
N ILE A 190 -5.77 22.89 12.77
CA ILE A 190 -7.19 22.60 12.97
C ILE A 190 -7.38 21.94 14.33
N THR A 191 -8.11 22.57 15.23
CA THR A 191 -8.41 22.04 16.56
C THR A 191 -9.65 21.13 16.55
N ALA A 192 -9.80 20.31 17.59
CA ALA A 192 -11.02 19.53 17.80
C ALA A 192 -12.25 20.43 17.95
N GLU A 193 -12.06 21.65 18.48
CA GLU A 193 -13.08 22.69 18.61
C GLU A 193 -13.51 23.24 17.25
N ASP A 194 -12.55 23.44 16.31
CA ASP A 194 -12.86 23.81 14.93
C ASP A 194 -13.71 22.76 14.23
N LEU A 195 -13.45 21.49 14.49
CA LEU A 195 -14.22 20.37 13.93
C LEU A 195 -15.59 20.21 14.60
N SER A 196 -15.71 20.42 15.93
CA SER A 196 -16.96 20.34 16.65
C SER A 196 -17.88 21.52 16.33
N ASN A 197 -17.33 22.73 16.23
CA ASN A 197 -18.02 23.92 15.79
C ASN A 197 -18.44 23.82 14.31
N ALA A 198 -17.77 22.94 13.55
CA ALA A 198 -18.16 22.60 12.19
C ALA A 198 -19.44 21.76 12.09
N SER A 199 -19.94 21.19 13.17
CA SER A 199 -21.15 20.34 13.22
C SER A 199 -22.37 21.00 13.90
N GLY A 200 -22.31 22.31 14.21
CA GLY A 200 -23.40 23.03 14.84
C GLY A 200 -24.55 23.39 13.89
N PRO A 201 -25.75 23.68 14.42
CA PRO A 201 -26.96 23.92 13.62
C PRO A 201 -26.90 25.14 12.68
N GLU A 202 -25.92 26.03 12.83
CA GLU A 202 -25.71 27.17 11.92
C GLU A 202 -25.02 26.82 10.60
N MET A 203 -24.56 25.55 10.46
CA MET A 203 -23.80 25.08 9.31
C MET A 203 -24.65 24.70 8.09
N VAL A 204 -25.91 24.97 8.09
CA VAL A 204 -26.80 24.71 6.94
C VAL A 204 -26.65 25.76 5.83
N HIS A 205 -25.88 26.84 6.05
CA HIS A 205 -25.67 27.86 5.02
C HIS A 205 -24.52 27.47 4.07
N PRO A 206 -24.79 27.19 2.78
CA PRO A 206 -23.77 26.76 1.79
C PRO A 206 -22.54 27.67 1.74
N HIS A 207 -22.70 28.96 1.97
CA HIS A 207 -21.62 29.94 1.94
C HIS A 207 -20.60 29.76 3.08
N PHE A 208 -21.04 29.29 4.25
CA PHE A 208 -20.13 29.09 5.39
C PHE A 208 -19.32 27.82 5.25
N ILE A 209 -19.93 26.78 4.69
CA ILE A 209 -19.24 25.51 4.34
C ILE A 209 -18.20 25.79 3.27
N GLN A 210 -18.55 26.55 2.23
CA GLN A 210 -17.63 26.90 1.15
C GLN A 210 -16.42 27.67 1.66
N LYS A 211 -16.60 28.68 2.51
CA LYS A 211 -15.51 29.48 3.09
C LYS A 211 -14.57 28.65 3.95
N LYS A 212 -15.08 27.68 4.73
CA LYS A 212 -14.24 26.74 5.50
C LYS A 212 -13.51 25.74 4.59
N LEU A 213 -14.17 25.24 3.54
CA LEU A 213 -13.54 24.38 2.53
C LEU A 213 -12.39 25.14 1.85
N ASP A 214 -12.57 26.37 1.45
CA ASP A 214 -11.55 27.19 0.79
C ASP A 214 -10.32 27.39 1.69
N ILE A 215 -10.52 27.60 3.00
CA ILE A 215 -9.41 27.68 3.96
C ILE A 215 -8.67 26.35 4.09
N ILE A 216 -9.37 25.24 4.11
CA ILE A 216 -8.76 23.89 4.18
C ILE A 216 -7.98 23.61 2.89
N ILE A 217 -8.56 23.91 1.73
CA ILE A 217 -7.93 23.74 0.43
C ILE A 217 -6.65 24.58 0.34
N ALA A 218 -6.69 25.86 0.69
CA ALA A 218 -5.51 26.73 0.68
C ALA A 218 -4.41 26.24 1.62
N LYS A 219 -4.74 25.68 2.79
CA LYS A 219 -3.77 25.08 3.70
C LYS A 219 -3.16 23.81 3.15
N LEU A 220 -3.97 22.95 2.48
CA LEU A 220 -3.49 21.71 1.84
C LEU A 220 -2.58 22.02 0.66
N GLU A 221 -2.91 23.01 -0.18
CA GLU A 221 -2.06 23.48 -1.28
C GLU A 221 -0.72 24.04 -0.79
N ASN A 222 -0.71 24.75 0.34
CA ASN A 222 0.53 25.23 0.96
C ASN A 222 1.41 24.07 1.47
N ILE A 223 0.80 23.01 2.03
CA ILE A 223 1.52 21.80 2.44
C ILE A 223 2.07 21.07 1.23
N GLU A 224 1.28 20.92 0.17
CA GLU A 224 1.71 20.27 -1.07
C GLU A 224 2.87 21.03 -1.72
N ASN A 225 2.82 22.37 -1.75
CA ASN A 225 3.89 23.20 -2.26
C ASN A 225 5.16 23.10 -1.42
N LYS A 226 5.07 23.05 -0.09
CA LYS A 226 6.22 22.80 0.80
C LYS A 226 6.83 21.43 0.57
N LEU A 227 6.01 20.40 0.35
CA LEU A 227 6.47 19.05 0.03
C LEU A 227 7.13 18.98 -1.35
N LYS A 228 6.61 19.71 -2.34
CA LYS A 228 7.22 19.83 -3.69
C LYS A 228 8.56 20.57 -3.62
N LEU A 229 8.66 21.67 -2.89
CA LEU A 229 9.91 22.41 -2.68
C LEU A 229 10.96 21.58 -1.95
N GLY A 230 10.58 20.77 -0.97
CA GLY A 230 11.49 19.83 -0.31
C GLY A 230 12.02 18.72 -1.21
N ARG A 231 11.35 18.43 -2.35
CA ARG A 231 11.81 17.47 -3.37
C ARG A 231 12.73 18.10 -4.43
N ILE A 232 12.75 19.40 -4.58
CA ILE A 232 13.58 20.14 -5.57
C ILE A 232 14.97 20.50 -5.00
N ILE A 233 15.12 20.47 -3.68
CA ILE A 233 16.38 20.85 -2.99
C ILE A 233 17.24 19.59 -2.67
N GLN A 234 16.87 18.42 -3.16
CA GLN A 234 17.64 17.17 -3.13
C GLN A 234 18.00 16.71 -4.54
#